data_8f119bf3ada0c88c6cc221efc44ab14e
#
_entry.id   8f119bf3ada0c88c6cc221efc44ab14e
#
_cell.length_a   1.000
_cell.length_b   1.000
_cell.length_c   1.000
_cell.angle_alpha   90.00
_cell.angle_beta   90.00
_cell.angle_gamma   90.00
#
_symmetry.space_group_name_H-M   'P 1'
#
loop_
_entity.id
_entity.type
_entity.pdbx_description
1 polymer ?
#
loop_
_entity_poly.entity_id
_entity_poly.type
_entity_poly.pdbx_seq_one_letter_code
_entity_poly.pdbx_strand_id
1 'polypeptide(L)'
;MIRLRQIALVAHSLEDAVAEVSETLDLDVVYRDPGVAHFGLHNALFCLGDQFIEIVSPIAEGTTAGRLLEKRGGDGGYMALYEVDNLDERLAIAETHNVRRVWQGSVPGIRGAHLHPRDTGGTLVSIDQPDVAGEWAWGGPTWKSRRASSIVSGIDSFTVGVPRPTITGQRWRALDIDHSVEFTTCTERGEGLDSVTLTCVDSSRDGESVVLVGTTFTLRAAKN
;
A
#
# COMPACT_ATOMS: atom_id res chain seq x y z
N MET A 1 -5.97 17.43 4.64
CA MET A 1 -6.59 16.09 4.82
C MET A 1 -5.53 15.03 4.48
N ILE A 2 -5.53 13.89 5.18
CA ILE A 2 -4.71 12.73 4.81
C ILE A 2 -5.55 11.48 4.86
N ARG A 3 -5.37 10.56 3.91
CA ARG A 3 -6.07 9.26 3.89
C ARG A 3 -5.25 8.18 3.18
N LEU A 4 -5.39 6.95 3.64
CA LEU A 4 -4.83 5.79 2.96
C LEU A 4 -5.51 5.62 1.59
N ARG A 5 -4.72 5.53 0.54
CA ARG A 5 -5.21 5.43 -0.84
C ARG A 5 -4.87 4.11 -1.49
N GLN A 6 -3.73 3.55 -1.13
CA GLN A 6 -3.22 2.35 -1.80
C GLN A 6 -2.32 1.54 -0.88
N ILE A 7 -2.42 0.24 -0.99
CA ILE A 7 -1.47 -0.73 -0.42
C ILE A 7 -0.78 -1.43 -1.58
N ALA A 8 0.55 -1.46 -1.56
CA ALA A 8 1.32 -2.25 -2.49
C ALA A 8 1.88 -3.52 -1.82
N LEU A 9 1.80 -4.62 -2.54
CA LEU A 9 2.40 -5.91 -2.21
C LEU A 9 3.55 -6.17 -3.17
N VAL A 10 4.51 -7.00 -2.76
CA VAL A 10 5.58 -7.45 -3.61
C VAL A 10 5.50 -8.96 -3.79
N ALA A 11 5.67 -9.44 -5.02
CA ALA A 11 5.63 -10.85 -5.39
C ALA A 11 6.82 -11.24 -6.27
N HIS A 12 7.21 -12.52 -6.21
CA HIS A 12 8.18 -13.09 -7.14
C HIS A 12 7.61 -13.24 -8.55
N SER A 13 6.33 -13.64 -8.67
CA SER A 13 5.61 -13.78 -9.93
C SER A 13 4.41 -12.83 -9.96
N LEU A 14 4.44 -11.84 -10.85
CA LEU A 14 3.34 -10.89 -10.97
C LEU A 14 2.04 -11.59 -11.39
N GLU A 15 2.10 -12.46 -12.39
CA GLU A 15 0.88 -13.06 -12.97
C GLU A 15 0.22 -14.06 -12.02
N ASP A 16 1.01 -14.84 -11.26
CA ASP A 16 0.43 -15.74 -10.25
C ASP A 16 -0.26 -14.95 -9.12
N ALA A 17 0.38 -13.89 -8.66
CA ALA A 17 -0.18 -13.01 -7.63
C ALA A 17 -1.42 -12.25 -8.14
N VAL A 18 -1.43 -11.84 -9.41
CA VAL A 18 -2.61 -11.23 -10.06
C VAL A 18 -3.77 -12.23 -10.11
N ALA A 19 -3.53 -13.46 -10.52
CA ALA A 19 -4.57 -14.50 -10.56
C ALA A 19 -5.15 -14.75 -9.15
N GLU A 20 -4.27 -14.92 -8.15
CA GLU A 20 -4.65 -15.14 -6.75
C GLU A 20 -5.58 -14.03 -6.21
N VAL A 21 -5.21 -12.77 -6.40
CA VAL A 21 -6.00 -11.62 -5.93
C VAL A 21 -7.30 -11.47 -6.74
N SER A 22 -7.25 -11.61 -8.07
CA SER A 22 -8.42 -11.49 -8.93
C SER A 22 -9.49 -12.52 -8.59
N GLU A 23 -9.10 -13.78 -8.47
CA GLU A 23 -10.04 -14.88 -8.20
C GLU A 23 -10.62 -14.82 -6.79
N THR A 24 -9.78 -14.45 -5.79
CA THR A 24 -10.21 -14.47 -4.37
C THR A 24 -11.05 -13.26 -4.01
N LEU A 25 -10.72 -12.07 -4.53
CA LEU A 25 -11.40 -10.82 -4.18
C LEU A 25 -12.37 -10.31 -5.25
N ASP A 26 -12.59 -11.07 -6.33
CA ASP A 26 -13.44 -10.69 -7.47
C ASP A 26 -13.06 -9.30 -8.02
N LEU A 27 -11.77 -9.09 -8.29
CA LEU A 27 -11.21 -7.82 -8.74
C LEU A 27 -10.58 -7.97 -10.14
N ASP A 28 -10.83 -6.99 -11.00
CA ASP A 28 -10.17 -6.88 -12.29
C ASP A 28 -8.95 -5.95 -12.19
N VAL A 29 -7.87 -6.26 -12.95
CA VAL A 29 -6.75 -5.34 -13.12
C VAL A 29 -7.25 -4.10 -13.87
N VAL A 30 -7.10 -2.93 -13.25
CA VAL A 30 -7.52 -1.65 -13.84
C VAL A 30 -6.39 -0.93 -14.57
N TYR A 31 -5.14 -1.20 -14.17
CA TYR A 31 -3.98 -0.56 -14.77
C TYR A 31 -2.70 -1.38 -14.57
N ARG A 32 -1.80 -1.27 -15.52
CA ARG A 32 -0.40 -1.69 -15.43
C ARG A 32 0.44 -0.47 -15.77
N ASP A 33 1.14 0.09 -14.80
CA ASP A 33 1.89 1.34 -14.97
C ASP A 33 3.27 1.06 -15.56
N PRO A 34 3.57 1.50 -16.79
CA PRO A 34 4.90 1.34 -17.36
C PRO A 34 5.97 2.19 -16.64
N GLY A 35 5.56 3.20 -15.88
CA GLY A 35 6.47 4.09 -15.15
C GLY A 35 7.25 3.38 -14.04
N VAL A 36 6.72 2.31 -13.46
CA VAL A 36 7.42 1.55 -12.40
C VAL A 36 8.65 0.81 -12.93
N ALA A 37 8.80 0.66 -14.26
CA ALA A 37 10.01 0.11 -14.87
C ALA A 37 11.27 0.93 -14.54
N HIS A 38 11.13 2.23 -14.23
CA HIS A 38 12.21 3.07 -13.71
C HIS A 38 12.81 2.53 -12.41
N PHE A 39 12.03 1.81 -11.60
CA PHE A 39 12.47 1.16 -10.37
C PHE A 39 12.90 -0.30 -10.59
N GLY A 40 12.93 -0.78 -11.83
CA GLY A 40 13.20 -2.18 -12.17
C GLY A 40 12.04 -3.11 -11.81
N LEU A 41 10.82 -2.61 -11.88
CA LEU A 41 9.59 -3.32 -11.52
C LEU A 41 8.61 -3.35 -12.68
N HIS A 42 7.66 -4.28 -12.60
CA HIS A 42 6.38 -4.24 -13.29
C HIS A 42 5.26 -4.41 -12.26
N ASN A 43 4.04 -4.02 -12.59
CA ASN A 43 2.95 -4.01 -11.65
C ASN A 43 1.59 -4.34 -12.25
N ALA A 44 0.62 -4.54 -11.36
CA ALA A 44 -0.80 -4.57 -11.65
C ALA A 44 -1.57 -3.88 -10.51
N LEU A 45 -2.54 -3.04 -10.84
CA LEU A 45 -3.37 -2.34 -9.89
C LEU A 45 -4.81 -2.85 -9.96
N PHE A 46 -5.41 -3.00 -8.79
CA PHE A 46 -6.82 -3.32 -8.56
C PHE A 46 -7.47 -2.15 -7.84
N CYS A 47 -8.72 -1.85 -8.15
CA CYS A 47 -9.44 -0.74 -7.55
C CYS A 47 -10.65 -1.21 -6.73
N LEU A 48 -10.71 -0.79 -5.46
CA LEU A 48 -11.78 -1.05 -4.50
C LEU A 48 -12.38 0.29 -4.05
N GLY A 49 -13.61 0.60 -4.43
CA GLY A 49 -14.12 1.94 -4.15
C GLY A 49 -13.28 3.01 -4.87
N ASP A 50 -12.55 3.80 -4.12
CA ASP A 50 -11.58 4.77 -4.63
C ASP A 50 -10.16 4.51 -4.08
N GLN A 51 -9.93 3.32 -3.52
CA GLN A 51 -8.64 2.85 -3.02
C GLN A 51 -8.09 1.74 -3.91
N PHE A 52 -6.81 1.39 -3.70
CA PHE A 52 -6.10 0.47 -4.60
C PHE A 52 -5.31 -0.60 -3.83
N ILE A 53 -5.29 -1.80 -4.39
CA ILE A 53 -4.27 -2.80 -4.13
C ILE A 53 -3.37 -2.83 -5.36
N GLU A 54 -2.07 -2.74 -5.15
CA GLU A 54 -1.06 -2.90 -6.18
C GLU A 54 -0.23 -4.15 -5.90
N ILE A 55 0.13 -4.87 -6.94
CA ILE A 55 1.16 -5.90 -6.88
C ILE A 55 2.33 -5.42 -7.73
N VAL A 56 3.53 -5.39 -7.14
CA VAL A 56 4.77 -5.15 -7.87
C VAL A 56 5.61 -6.42 -7.90
N SER A 57 6.36 -6.62 -8.98
CA SER A 57 7.32 -7.71 -9.08
C SER A 57 8.61 -7.21 -9.74
N PRO A 58 9.81 -7.61 -9.26
CA PRO A 58 11.08 -7.23 -9.86
C PRO A 58 11.24 -7.79 -11.28
N ILE A 59 11.72 -6.93 -12.20
CA ILE A 59 12.16 -7.31 -13.55
C ILE A 59 13.69 -7.19 -13.70
N ALA A 60 14.37 -6.76 -12.64
CA ALA A 60 15.82 -6.62 -12.59
C ALA A 60 16.35 -7.04 -11.22
N GLU A 61 17.59 -7.47 -11.18
CA GLU A 61 18.30 -7.78 -9.94
C GLU A 61 18.60 -6.50 -9.12
N GLY A 62 18.74 -6.65 -7.80
CA GLY A 62 19.17 -5.58 -6.90
C GLY A 62 18.14 -4.47 -6.69
N THR A 63 16.88 -4.67 -7.05
CA THR A 63 15.79 -3.72 -6.74
C THR A 63 15.50 -3.66 -5.25
N THR A 64 14.88 -2.57 -4.80
CA THR A 64 14.42 -2.45 -3.40
C THR A 64 13.37 -3.50 -3.06
N ALA A 65 12.48 -3.78 -4.00
CA ALA A 65 11.45 -4.81 -3.87
C ALA A 65 12.07 -6.22 -3.79
N GLY A 66 13.05 -6.54 -4.64
CA GLY A 66 13.78 -7.83 -4.60
C GLY A 66 14.49 -8.06 -3.26
N ARG A 67 15.18 -7.03 -2.75
CA ARG A 67 15.81 -7.11 -1.41
C ARG A 67 14.78 -7.32 -0.28
N LEU A 68 13.56 -6.81 -0.43
CA LEU A 68 12.52 -7.04 0.57
C LEU A 68 12.01 -8.48 0.52
N LEU A 69 11.79 -9.03 -0.69
CA LEU A 69 11.43 -10.45 -0.88
C LEU A 69 12.46 -11.37 -0.20
N GLU A 70 13.75 -11.13 -0.44
CA GLU A 70 14.84 -11.89 0.20
C GLU A 70 14.81 -11.73 1.72
N LYS A 71 14.73 -10.50 2.22
CA LYS A 71 14.75 -10.20 3.66
C LYS A 71 13.57 -10.82 4.41
N ARG A 72 12.38 -10.85 3.79
CA ARG A 72 11.16 -11.37 4.42
C ARG A 72 10.87 -12.84 4.10
N GLY A 73 11.72 -13.46 3.28
CA GLY A 73 11.62 -14.87 2.92
C GLY A 73 10.42 -15.19 2.03
N GLY A 74 10.04 -14.28 1.13
CA GLY A 74 8.96 -14.46 0.16
C GLY A 74 8.06 -13.24 0.00
N ASP A 75 6.99 -13.43 -0.75
CA ASP A 75 5.98 -12.42 -1.10
C ASP A 75 5.37 -11.77 0.15
N GLY A 76 4.90 -10.52 0.04
CA GLY A 76 4.28 -9.84 1.18
C GLY A 76 4.01 -8.36 0.97
N GLY A 77 3.61 -7.70 2.07
CA GLY A 77 3.37 -6.25 2.07
C GLY A 77 4.64 -5.46 1.80
N TYR A 78 4.52 -4.41 1.00
CA TYR A 78 5.64 -3.59 0.54
C TYR A 78 5.50 -2.13 0.92
N MET A 79 4.35 -1.50 0.63
CA MET A 79 4.23 -0.06 0.69
C MET A 79 2.81 0.38 1.05
N ALA A 80 2.69 1.51 1.78
CA ALA A 80 1.43 2.22 1.97
C ALA A 80 1.52 3.61 1.34
N LEU A 81 0.51 4.00 0.55
CA LEU A 81 0.46 5.28 -0.15
C LEU A 81 -0.71 6.11 0.39
N TYR A 82 -0.41 7.32 0.81
CA TYR A 82 -1.37 8.26 1.38
C TYR A 82 -1.61 9.46 0.46
N GLU A 83 -2.88 9.74 0.19
CA GLU A 83 -3.28 11.01 -0.41
C GLU A 83 -3.18 12.13 0.61
N VAL A 84 -2.56 13.24 0.23
CA VAL A 84 -2.43 14.45 1.04
C VAL A 84 -2.88 15.68 0.24
N ASP A 85 -3.30 16.71 0.95
CA ASP A 85 -3.69 18.00 0.36
C ASP A 85 -2.51 18.98 0.18
N ASN A 86 -1.41 18.77 0.90
CA ASN A 86 -0.22 19.62 0.83
C ASN A 86 1.06 18.79 1.02
N LEU A 87 1.66 18.34 -0.07
CA LEU A 87 2.87 17.54 -0.03
C LEU A 87 4.06 18.27 0.58
N ASP A 88 4.21 19.57 0.28
CA ASP A 88 5.36 20.35 0.75
C ASP A 88 5.34 20.52 2.28
N GLU A 89 4.17 20.74 2.85
CA GLU A 89 3.97 20.78 4.30
C GLU A 89 4.28 19.44 4.96
N ARG A 90 3.83 18.33 4.37
CA ARG A 90 4.12 16.98 4.89
C ARG A 90 5.61 16.65 4.83
N LEU A 91 6.29 17.06 3.77
CA LEU A 91 7.74 16.90 3.66
C LEU A 91 8.49 17.74 4.68
N ALA A 92 8.07 18.98 4.95
CA ALA A 92 8.65 19.81 5.99
C ALA A 92 8.47 19.18 7.39
N ILE A 93 7.30 18.61 7.69
CA ILE A 93 7.07 17.86 8.94
C ILE A 93 8.02 16.65 9.01
N ALA A 94 8.12 15.86 7.95
CA ALA A 94 9.01 14.70 7.90
C ALA A 94 10.48 15.10 8.16
N GLU A 95 10.94 16.21 7.60
CA GLU A 95 12.29 16.75 7.80
C GLU A 95 12.52 17.17 9.26
N THR A 96 11.56 17.83 9.92
CA THR A 96 11.68 18.21 11.35
C THR A 96 11.79 16.99 12.27
N HIS A 97 11.24 15.84 11.84
CA HIS A 97 11.31 14.57 12.57
C HIS A 97 12.45 13.66 12.10
N ASN A 98 13.39 14.17 11.28
CA ASN A 98 14.54 13.44 10.73
C ASN A 98 14.12 12.19 9.94
N VAL A 99 12.99 12.24 9.23
CA VAL A 99 12.56 11.19 8.32
C VAL A 99 13.07 11.51 6.91
N ARG A 100 13.92 10.65 6.39
CA ARG A 100 14.55 10.83 5.08
C ARG A 100 13.56 10.60 3.95
N ARG A 101 13.62 11.43 2.95
CA ARG A 101 13.01 11.21 1.65
C ARG A 101 13.98 10.43 0.76
N VAL A 102 13.52 9.35 0.13
CA VAL A 102 14.32 8.49 -0.75
C VAL A 102 13.98 8.63 -2.22
N TRP A 103 12.81 9.19 -2.52
CA TRP A 103 12.37 9.50 -3.86
C TRP A 103 11.37 10.66 -3.83
N GLN A 104 11.33 11.44 -4.91
CA GLN A 104 10.27 12.41 -5.19
C GLN A 104 10.12 12.53 -6.70
N GLY A 105 8.88 12.59 -7.16
CA GLY A 105 8.57 12.72 -8.57
C GLY A 105 7.14 13.17 -8.82
N SER A 106 6.82 13.36 -10.09
CA SER A 106 5.48 13.73 -10.54
C SER A 106 5.20 13.17 -11.93
N VAL A 107 3.92 12.92 -12.18
CA VAL A 107 3.35 12.73 -13.52
C VAL A 107 2.17 13.70 -13.66
N PRO A 108 1.62 13.93 -14.87
CA PRO A 108 0.43 14.73 -15.00
C PRO A 108 -0.69 14.25 -14.07
N GLY A 109 -1.19 15.16 -13.24
CA GLY A 109 -2.29 14.88 -12.29
C GLY A 109 -1.89 14.50 -10.87
N ILE A 110 -0.60 14.20 -10.58
CA ILE A 110 -0.17 13.83 -9.23
C ILE A 110 1.33 14.04 -9.03
N ARG A 111 1.73 14.42 -7.82
CA ARG A 111 3.12 14.42 -7.35
C ARG A 111 3.24 13.65 -6.04
N GLY A 112 4.38 13.02 -5.79
CA GLY A 112 4.55 12.21 -4.60
C GLY A 112 6.00 12.11 -4.13
N ALA A 113 6.16 11.58 -2.91
CA ALA A 113 7.46 11.35 -2.31
C ALA A 113 7.46 10.11 -1.43
N HIS A 114 8.52 9.32 -1.50
CA HIS A 114 8.71 8.14 -0.67
C HIS A 114 9.56 8.46 0.56
N LEU A 115 9.08 8.10 1.73
CA LEU A 115 9.79 8.18 2.99
C LEU A 115 10.61 6.90 3.22
N HIS A 116 11.81 7.05 3.82
CA HIS A 116 12.73 5.94 3.99
C HIS A 116 12.19 4.87 4.95
N PRO A 117 12.12 3.57 4.55
CA PRO A 117 11.48 2.52 5.35
C PRO A 117 12.15 2.26 6.71
N ARG A 118 13.45 2.55 6.89
CA ARG A 118 14.10 2.48 8.21
C ARG A 118 13.63 3.57 9.17
N ASP A 119 13.12 4.68 8.65
CA ASP A 119 12.66 5.80 9.47
C ASP A 119 11.15 5.67 9.76
N THR A 120 10.42 4.92 8.94
CA THR A 120 8.98 4.61 9.09
C THR A 120 8.72 3.24 9.73
N GLY A 121 9.75 2.45 10.03
CA GLY A 121 9.59 1.15 10.69
C GLY A 121 9.33 -0.01 9.74
N GLY A 122 10.19 -0.14 8.70
CA GLY A 122 10.22 -1.33 7.83
C GLY A 122 9.21 -1.34 6.68
N THR A 123 8.27 -0.40 6.64
CA THR A 123 7.31 -0.22 5.54
C THR A 123 7.65 1.03 4.75
N LEU A 124 7.74 0.93 3.43
CA LEU A 124 7.87 2.09 2.56
C LEU A 124 6.56 2.87 2.58
N VAL A 125 6.64 4.18 2.82
CA VAL A 125 5.47 5.07 2.83
C VAL A 125 5.61 6.07 1.72
N SER A 126 4.56 6.23 0.90
CA SER A 126 4.42 7.35 -0.01
C SER A 126 3.42 8.35 0.52
N ILE A 127 3.71 9.62 0.33
CA ILE A 127 2.78 10.73 0.52
C ILE A 127 2.61 11.41 -0.83
N ASP A 128 1.37 11.45 -1.32
CA ASP A 128 1.06 11.78 -2.70
C ASP A 128 -0.05 12.84 -2.75
N GLN A 129 0.19 13.90 -3.51
CA GLN A 129 -0.75 14.98 -3.71
C GLN A 129 -1.28 14.97 -5.13
N PRO A 130 -2.55 14.60 -5.36
CA PRO A 130 -3.19 14.79 -6.65
C PRO A 130 -3.45 16.27 -6.92
N ASP A 131 -3.45 16.67 -8.19
CA ASP A 131 -3.79 18.03 -8.61
C ASP A 131 -5.26 18.39 -8.31
N VAL A 132 -6.12 17.37 -8.32
CA VAL A 132 -7.54 17.47 -7.96
C VAL A 132 -7.83 16.43 -6.86
N ALA A 133 -8.36 16.87 -5.74
CA ALA A 133 -8.70 16.01 -4.61
C ALA A 133 -9.62 14.85 -5.04
N GLY A 134 -9.28 13.64 -4.64
CA GLY A 134 -10.01 12.42 -5.00
C GLY A 134 -9.62 11.80 -6.35
N GLU A 135 -8.86 12.50 -7.21
CA GLU A 135 -8.22 11.89 -8.35
C GLU A 135 -7.01 11.05 -7.90
N TRP A 136 -6.65 10.05 -8.71
CA TRP A 136 -5.51 9.19 -8.41
C TRP A 136 -4.82 8.75 -9.68
N ALA A 137 -3.90 9.57 -10.19
CA ALA A 137 -3.26 9.31 -11.47
C ALA A 137 -2.41 8.03 -11.47
N TRP A 138 -1.90 7.59 -10.29
CA TRP A 138 -1.24 6.29 -10.16
C TRP A 138 -2.15 5.11 -10.50
N GLY A 139 -3.48 5.25 -10.35
CA GLY A 139 -4.47 4.23 -10.71
C GLY A 139 -4.73 4.10 -12.20
N GLY A 140 -4.09 4.94 -13.02
CA GLY A 140 -4.30 4.97 -14.47
C GLY A 140 -5.55 5.72 -14.90
N PRO A 141 -5.80 5.85 -16.22
CA PRO A 141 -6.84 6.74 -16.74
C PRO A 141 -8.27 6.18 -16.61
N THR A 142 -8.43 4.89 -16.37
CA THR A 142 -9.74 4.20 -16.49
C THR A 142 -10.27 3.63 -15.18
N TRP A 143 -9.59 3.82 -14.06
CA TRP A 143 -9.96 3.19 -12.79
C TRP A 143 -11.39 3.53 -12.32
N LYS A 144 -11.93 4.70 -12.67
CA LYS A 144 -13.30 5.11 -12.31
C LYS A 144 -14.39 4.32 -13.04
N SER A 145 -14.08 3.73 -14.18
CA SER A 145 -14.99 2.91 -14.98
C SER A 145 -14.89 1.40 -14.70
N ARG A 146 -14.17 1.01 -13.64
CA ARG A 146 -14.02 -0.39 -13.25
C ARG A 146 -15.36 -1.05 -12.88
N ARG A 147 -15.39 -2.37 -12.99
CA ARG A 147 -16.43 -3.19 -12.36
C ARG A 147 -16.23 -3.18 -10.82
N ALA A 148 -17.30 -3.04 -10.07
CA ALA A 148 -17.24 -3.21 -8.62
C ALA A 148 -17.06 -4.69 -8.28
N SER A 149 -16.22 -5.00 -7.28
CA SER A 149 -16.13 -6.34 -6.73
C SER A 149 -17.43 -6.71 -6.01
N SER A 150 -17.83 -7.98 -6.09
CA SER A 150 -18.93 -8.54 -5.29
C SER A 150 -18.51 -8.87 -3.85
N ILE A 151 -17.21 -8.82 -3.54
CA ILE A 151 -16.64 -9.27 -2.27
C ILE A 151 -16.18 -8.10 -1.41
N VAL A 152 -15.45 -7.12 -1.98
CA VAL A 152 -14.81 -6.04 -1.25
C VAL A 152 -15.11 -4.66 -1.85
N SER A 153 -15.16 -3.63 -0.99
CA SER A 153 -15.50 -2.26 -1.40
C SER A 153 -14.46 -1.20 -1.01
N GLY A 154 -13.48 -1.55 -0.18
CA GLY A 154 -12.44 -0.61 0.25
C GLY A 154 -11.43 -1.25 1.20
N ILE A 155 -10.42 -0.46 1.59
CA ILE A 155 -9.42 -0.81 2.59
C ILE A 155 -9.77 -0.08 3.89
N ASP A 156 -10.07 -0.81 4.97
CA ASP A 156 -10.35 -0.23 6.28
C ASP A 156 -9.04 0.13 7.01
N SER A 157 -8.13 -0.83 7.08
CA SER A 157 -6.87 -0.66 7.79
C SER A 157 -5.80 -1.66 7.34
N PHE A 158 -4.58 -1.49 7.85
CA PHE A 158 -3.49 -2.45 7.68
C PHE A 158 -2.63 -2.52 8.94
N THR A 159 -1.86 -3.59 9.09
CA THR A 159 -0.98 -3.83 10.24
C THR A 159 0.48 -3.85 9.80
N VAL A 160 1.33 -3.19 10.58
CA VAL A 160 2.78 -3.20 10.39
C VAL A 160 3.45 -3.84 11.60
N GLY A 161 4.15 -4.94 11.36
CA GLY A 161 4.99 -5.60 12.36
C GLY A 161 6.30 -4.82 12.55
N VAL A 162 6.61 -4.44 13.79
CA VAL A 162 7.82 -3.68 14.14
C VAL A 162 8.38 -4.12 15.48
N PRO A 163 9.70 -3.94 15.76
CA PRO A 163 10.26 -4.32 17.05
C PRO A 163 9.72 -3.51 18.23
N ARG A 164 9.30 -2.28 18.00
CA ARG A 164 8.83 -1.34 19.03
C ARG A 164 7.54 -0.62 18.60
N PRO A 165 6.37 -1.30 18.65
CA PRO A 165 5.09 -0.79 18.16
C PRO A 165 4.73 0.61 18.66
N THR A 166 4.82 0.83 19.98
CA THR A 166 4.48 2.12 20.60
C THR A 166 5.34 3.26 20.07
N ILE A 167 6.67 3.03 19.92
CA ILE A 167 7.60 4.08 19.45
C ILE A 167 7.35 4.38 17.97
N THR A 168 7.16 3.35 17.15
CA THR A 168 6.86 3.52 15.74
C THR A 168 5.51 4.23 15.56
N GLY A 169 4.47 3.83 16.30
CA GLY A 169 3.17 4.51 16.26
C GLY A 169 3.23 5.99 16.68
N GLN A 170 4.02 6.33 17.70
CA GLN A 170 4.25 7.73 18.07
C GLN A 170 4.92 8.52 16.95
N ARG A 171 5.89 7.91 16.25
CA ARG A 171 6.54 8.55 15.10
C ARG A 171 5.56 8.79 13.95
N TRP A 172 4.74 7.81 13.60
CA TRP A 172 3.74 7.95 12.54
C TRP A 172 2.69 9.02 12.89
N ARG A 173 2.29 9.07 14.15
CA ARG A 173 1.39 10.15 14.64
C ARG A 173 2.03 11.53 14.53
N ALA A 174 3.32 11.67 14.84
CA ALA A 174 4.04 12.92 14.68
C ALA A 174 4.15 13.37 13.20
N LEU A 175 4.08 12.43 12.25
CA LEU A 175 4.04 12.69 10.82
C LEU A 175 2.61 12.86 10.29
N ASP A 176 1.59 12.65 11.15
CA ASP A 176 0.17 12.65 10.79
C ASP A 176 -0.17 11.64 9.66
N ILE A 177 0.47 10.46 9.71
CA ILE A 177 0.26 9.33 8.77
C ILE A 177 -0.20 8.06 9.49
N ASP A 178 -0.66 8.16 10.73
CA ASP A 178 -1.13 7.02 11.54
C ASP A 178 -2.60 6.64 11.28
N HIS A 179 -3.17 7.16 10.21
CA HIS A 179 -4.52 6.82 9.79
C HIS A 179 -4.58 5.42 9.15
N SER A 180 -5.55 4.62 9.58
CA SER A 180 -5.79 3.27 9.06
C SER A 180 -4.62 2.29 9.27
N VAL A 181 -3.72 2.54 10.23
CA VAL A 181 -2.61 1.64 10.54
C VAL A 181 -2.60 1.18 11.99
N GLU A 182 -2.29 -0.09 12.21
CA GLU A 182 -2.01 -0.68 13.52
C GLU A 182 -0.57 -1.19 13.56
N PHE A 183 0.08 -1.05 14.71
CA PHE A 183 1.44 -1.54 14.93
C PHE A 183 1.45 -2.71 15.89
N THR A 184 2.08 -3.81 15.46
CA THR A 184 2.25 -5.02 16.27
C THR A 184 3.72 -5.37 16.40
N THR A 185 4.05 -6.26 17.35
CA THR A 185 5.41 -6.83 17.39
C THR A 185 5.62 -7.70 16.15
N CYS A 186 6.74 -7.47 15.45
CA CYS A 186 7.04 -8.22 14.24
C CYS A 186 7.24 -9.71 14.54
N THR A 187 6.86 -10.54 13.57
CA THR A 187 7.06 -11.99 13.55
C THR A 187 8.50 -12.34 13.14
N GLU A 188 8.78 -13.63 12.98
CA GLU A 188 10.07 -14.13 12.45
C GLU A 188 10.36 -13.61 11.04
N ARG A 189 9.33 -13.18 10.27
CA ARG A 189 9.52 -12.52 8.97
C ARG A 189 10.18 -11.13 9.07
N GLY A 190 10.32 -10.59 10.29
CA GLY A 190 10.91 -9.27 10.54
C GLY A 190 9.92 -8.12 10.30
N GLU A 191 10.45 -6.89 10.28
CA GLU A 191 9.67 -5.66 10.11
C GLU A 191 8.99 -5.60 8.74
N GLY A 192 7.75 -5.12 8.70
CA GLY A 192 7.02 -4.84 7.47
C GLY A 192 5.51 -4.92 7.60
N LEU A 193 4.80 -4.68 6.51
CA LEU A 193 3.36 -4.78 6.40
C LEU A 193 2.96 -6.27 6.40
N ASP A 194 2.13 -6.68 7.36
CA ASP A 194 1.78 -8.08 7.60
C ASP A 194 0.34 -8.42 7.23
N SER A 195 -0.58 -7.47 7.39
CA SER A 195 -2.00 -7.72 7.10
C SER A 195 -2.72 -6.48 6.58
N VAL A 196 -3.84 -6.73 5.89
CA VAL A 196 -4.75 -5.71 5.38
C VAL A 196 -6.18 -6.09 5.76
N THR A 197 -6.94 -5.16 6.32
CA THR A 197 -8.36 -5.33 6.57
C THR A 197 -9.15 -4.67 5.45
N LEU A 198 -9.99 -5.44 4.77
CA LEU A 198 -10.83 -4.97 3.68
C LEU A 198 -12.28 -4.83 4.13
N THR A 199 -12.97 -3.81 3.68
CA THR A 199 -14.41 -3.67 3.87
C THR A 199 -15.13 -4.65 2.94
N CYS A 200 -15.86 -5.61 3.50
CA CYS A 200 -16.64 -6.56 2.69
C CYS A 200 -17.99 -5.98 2.27
N VAL A 201 -18.46 -6.43 1.11
CA VAL A 201 -19.79 -6.08 0.57
C VAL A 201 -20.87 -6.84 1.32
N ASP A 202 -20.65 -8.14 1.57
CA ASP A 202 -21.56 -9.00 2.33
C ASP A 202 -21.11 -9.08 3.79
N SER A 203 -21.89 -8.50 4.70
CA SER A 203 -21.60 -8.48 6.13
C SER A 203 -21.58 -9.87 6.78
N SER A 204 -22.15 -10.91 6.15
CA SER A 204 -22.08 -12.28 6.67
C SER A 204 -20.65 -12.86 6.61
N ARG A 205 -19.77 -12.24 5.82
CA ARG A 205 -18.36 -12.60 5.69
C ARG A 205 -17.42 -11.88 6.67
N ASP A 206 -17.98 -11.11 7.61
CA ASP A 206 -17.18 -10.41 8.64
C ASP A 206 -16.31 -11.40 9.43
N GLY A 207 -15.02 -11.11 9.51
CA GLY A 207 -14.03 -11.94 10.19
C GLY A 207 -13.39 -13.04 9.34
N GLU A 208 -13.85 -13.28 8.11
CA GLU A 208 -13.14 -14.20 7.20
C GLU A 208 -11.74 -13.68 6.91
N SER A 209 -10.76 -14.58 6.86
CA SER A 209 -9.38 -14.26 6.57
C SER A 209 -8.79 -15.22 5.55
N VAL A 210 -7.94 -14.69 4.68
CA VAL A 210 -7.20 -15.44 3.66
C VAL A 210 -5.79 -14.88 3.55
N VAL A 211 -4.83 -15.71 3.19
CA VAL A 211 -3.47 -15.24 2.86
C VAL A 211 -3.37 -15.12 1.36
N LEU A 212 -3.08 -13.91 0.86
CA LEU A 212 -2.85 -13.60 -0.55
C LEU A 212 -1.50 -12.90 -0.68
N VAL A 213 -0.69 -13.33 -1.62
CA VAL A 213 0.62 -12.72 -1.88
C VAL A 213 1.42 -12.56 -0.57
N GLY A 214 1.45 -13.62 0.26
CA GLY A 214 2.15 -13.65 1.54
C GLY A 214 1.67 -12.64 2.60
N THR A 215 0.52 -12.01 2.42
CA THR A 215 -0.09 -11.03 3.32
C THR A 215 -1.47 -11.52 3.78
N THR A 216 -1.79 -11.37 5.06
CA THR A 216 -3.11 -11.76 5.58
C THR A 216 -4.14 -10.68 5.24
N PHE A 217 -5.19 -11.06 4.53
CA PHE A 217 -6.36 -10.23 4.29
C PHE A 217 -7.51 -10.66 5.17
N THR A 218 -8.11 -9.72 5.90
CA THR A 218 -9.29 -9.98 6.75
C THR A 218 -10.46 -9.13 6.25
N LEU A 219 -11.61 -9.76 6.07
CA LEU A 219 -12.84 -9.08 5.70
C LEU A 219 -13.50 -8.48 6.93
N ARG A 220 -14.01 -7.26 6.82
CA ARG A 220 -14.72 -6.55 7.87
C ARG A 220 -15.98 -5.90 7.33
N ALA A 221 -17.11 -6.11 7.99
CA ALA A 221 -18.32 -5.39 7.68
C ALA A 221 -18.14 -3.88 7.82
N ALA A 222 -18.76 -3.10 6.94
CA ALA A 222 -18.76 -1.64 7.04
C ALA A 222 -19.27 -1.20 8.42
N LYS A 223 -18.60 -0.24 9.04
CA LYS A 223 -19.07 0.39 10.28
C LYS A 223 -20.27 1.27 9.91
N ASN A 224 -21.43 0.98 10.52
CA ASN A 224 -22.64 1.82 10.39
C ASN A 224 -22.45 3.19 11.03
#